data_3ff13f3f04cb123d007601e276660e69
#
_entry.id   3ff13f3f04cb123d007601e276660e69
#
_cell.length_a   1.000
_cell.length_b   1.000
_cell.length_c   1.000
_cell.angle_alpha   90.00
_cell.angle_beta   90.00
_cell.angle_gamma   90.00
#
_symmetry.space_group_name_H-M   'P 1'
#
loop_
_entity.id
_entity.type
_entity.pdbx_description
1 polymer ?
#
loop_
_entity_poly.entity_id
_entity_poly.type
_entity_poly.pdbx_seq_one_letter_code
_entity_poly.pdbx_strand_id
1 'polypeptide(L)'
;KTGNMTIKVMAWHPDNKRGIATTTIRVKPDQAPAIYSYEVVNVFPHDPKAYTQGLIYQDGFMYEGTGQYGESSIRKTDMQTGKTLSVLNIDSQLFGEGITIYEDKIYQITWRSRKGFIYDLKTFTLESTFSYNSEGWGITTAGDHLIMSDGSNKLYHIAPSTFNILKEVEVYDHNGPVDQLNELEYV
;
A
#
# COMPACT_ATOMS: atom_id res chain seq x y z
N LYS A 1 1.17 21.96 -6.75
CA LYS A 1 1.11 20.58 -7.24
C LYS A 1 2.53 20.15 -7.60
N THR A 2 3.01 19.07 -6.99
CA THR A 2 4.32 18.47 -7.26
C THR A 2 4.18 17.37 -8.33
N GLY A 3 5.31 16.88 -8.85
CA GLY A 3 5.34 15.81 -9.84
C GLY A 3 5.74 16.28 -11.25
N ASN A 4 5.62 15.38 -12.21
CA ASN A 4 5.91 15.69 -13.60
C ASN A 4 4.78 16.52 -14.22
N MET A 5 5.14 17.63 -14.87
CA MET A 5 4.22 18.50 -15.59
C MET A 5 4.65 18.63 -17.04
N THR A 6 3.73 18.37 -17.95
CA THR A 6 3.96 18.55 -19.38
C THR A 6 3.60 19.97 -19.79
N ILE A 7 4.56 20.67 -20.37
CA ILE A 7 4.36 21.99 -20.99
C ILE A 7 4.25 21.76 -22.49
N LYS A 8 3.13 22.19 -23.08
CA LYS A 8 2.89 22.15 -24.51
C LYS A 8 2.85 23.57 -25.04
N VAL A 9 3.78 23.88 -25.92
CA VAL A 9 3.83 25.17 -26.62
C VAL A 9 3.30 24.98 -28.03
N MET A 10 2.36 25.82 -28.41
CA MET A 10 1.80 25.85 -29.78
C MET A 10 2.11 27.22 -30.41
N ALA A 11 2.71 27.19 -31.59
CA ALA A 11 2.98 28.38 -32.40
C ALA A 11 2.19 28.32 -33.70
N TRP A 12 1.63 29.45 -34.10
CA TRP A 12 0.90 29.58 -35.36
C TRP A 12 1.66 30.53 -36.27
N HIS A 13 1.86 30.13 -37.52
CA HIS A 13 2.38 30.97 -38.58
C HIS A 13 1.22 31.65 -39.29
N PRO A 14 1.41 32.87 -39.85
CA PRO A 14 0.38 33.59 -40.61
C PRO A 14 -0.26 32.77 -41.74
N ASP A 15 0.47 31.82 -42.33
CA ASP A 15 -0.04 30.90 -43.37
C ASP A 15 -0.83 29.68 -42.82
N ASN A 16 -1.37 29.77 -41.62
CA ASN A 16 -2.12 28.68 -40.93
C ASN A 16 -1.30 27.41 -40.66
N LYS A 17 0.03 27.44 -40.73
CA LYS A 17 0.88 26.35 -40.30
C LYS A 17 1.02 26.37 -38.79
N ARG A 18 0.93 25.18 -38.17
CA ARG A 18 1.02 25.02 -36.72
C ARG A 18 2.28 24.23 -36.34
N GLY A 19 3.09 24.78 -35.46
CA GLY A 19 4.17 24.09 -34.78
C GLY A 19 3.76 23.72 -33.36
N ILE A 20 4.13 22.53 -32.91
CA ILE A 20 3.90 22.07 -31.53
C ILE A 20 5.23 21.57 -30.98
N ALA A 21 5.60 22.05 -29.80
CA ALA A 21 6.70 21.53 -29.00
C ALA A 21 6.18 21.11 -27.63
N THR A 22 6.70 20.03 -27.09
CA THR A 22 6.32 19.50 -25.78
C THR A 22 7.57 19.25 -24.96
N THR A 23 7.57 19.68 -23.71
CA THR A 23 8.63 19.36 -22.74
C THR A 23 8.00 18.99 -21.41
N THR A 24 8.72 18.18 -20.62
CA THR A 24 8.31 17.83 -19.27
C THR A 24 9.23 18.48 -18.27
N ILE A 25 8.64 19.16 -17.30
CA ILE A 25 9.34 19.69 -16.12
C ILE A 25 8.95 18.90 -14.89
N ARG A 26 9.88 18.77 -13.94
CA ARG A 26 9.62 18.18 -12.63
C ARG A 26 9.47 19.30 -11.61
N VAL A 27 8.28 19.38 -11.00
CA VAL A 27 7.99 20.32 -9.92
C VAL A 27 8.21 19.62 -8.59
N LYS A 28 9.07 20.18 -7.75
CA LYS A 28 9.37 19.66 -6.41
C LYS A 28 8.78 20.60 -5.35
N PRO A 29 8.58 20.12 -4.10
CA PRO A 29 8.34 21.01 -2.97
C PRO A 29 9.51 21.99 -2.80
N ASP A 30 9.21 23.18 -2.37
CA ASP A 30 10.19 24.24 -2.07
C ASP A 30 10.77 24.12 -0.65
N GLN A 31 10.12 23.32 0.20
CA GLN A 31 10.53 23.08 1.58
C GLN A 31 10.86 21.62 1.82
N ALA A 32 11.87 21.37 2.67
CA ALA A 32 12.15 20.04 3.17
C ALA A 32 11.01 19.56 4.09
N PRO A 33 10.76 18.23 4.17
CA PRO A 33 9.84 17.67 5.13
C PRO A 33 10.25 18.00 6.56
N ALA A 34 9.28 18.19 7.45
CA ALA A 34 9.53 18.27 8.88
C ALA A 34 10.04 16.90 9.38
N ILE A 35 11.07 16.94 10.23
CA ILE A 35 11.62 15.74 10.85
C ILE A 35 11.02 15.65 12.25
N TYR A 36 10.33 14.54 12.53
CA TYR A 36 9.79 14.24 13.85
C TYR A 36 10.67 13.22 14.57
N SER A 37 10.75 13.33 15.90
CA SER A 37 11.25 12.27 16.78
C SER A 37 10.11 11.40 17.25
N TYR A 38 10.43 10.23 17.81
CA TYR A 38 9.46 9.34 18.43
C TYR A 38 9.92 8.92 19.82
N GLU A 39 8.95 8.52 20.65
CA GLU A 39 9.18 7.92 21.95
C GLU A 39 8.51 6.54 21.97
N VAL A 40 9.26 5.52 22.44
CA VAL A 40 8.70 4.17 22.62
C VAL A 40 7.88 4.15 23.90
N VAL A 41 6.56 4.06 23.75
CA VAL A 41 5.62 4.04 24.89
C VAL A 41 5.47 2.64 25.47
N ASN A 42 5.36 1.61 24.60
CA ASN A 42 5.18 0.22 24.99
C ASN A 42 5.92 -0.72 24.04
N VAL A 43 6.23 -1.93 24.54
CA VAL A 43 6.77 -3.04 23.76
C VAL A 43 5.95 -4.28 24.09
N PHE A 44 5.51 -5.00 23.06
CA PHE A 44 4.69 -6.20 23.18
C PHE A 44 5.41 -7.43 22.63
N PRO A 45 5.13 -8.63 23.16
CA PRO A 45 5.69 -9.87 22.64
C PRO A 45 5.28 -10.11 21.18
N HIS A 46 6.22 -10.58 20.37
CA HIS A 46 5.99 -10.92 18.97
C HIS A 46 6.76 -12.19 18.59
N ASP A 47 6.25 -12.96 17.63
CA ASP A 47 6.94 -14.12 17.09
C ASP A 47 8.15 -13.71 16.25
N PRO A 48 9.40 -13.98 16.70
CA PRO A 48 10.59 -13.56 15.97
C PRO A 48 10.78 -14.27 14.62
N LYS A 49 9.98 -15.29 14.32
CA LYS A 49 9.99 -16.00 13.04
C LYS A 49 8.95 -15.43 12.07
N ALA A 50 8.06 -14.56 12.52
CA ALA A 50 7.13 -13.90 11.63
C ALA A 50 7.90 -12.90 10.75
N TYR A 51 7.79 -13.08 9.45
CA TYR A 51 8.31 -12.13 8.47
C TYR A 51 7.21 -11.12 8.14
N THR A 52 7.00 -10.17 9.04
CA THR A 52 5.91 -9.19 8.99
C THR A 52 5.98 -8.33 7.74
N GLN A 53 4.88 -8.29 7.00
CA GLN A 53 4.70 -7.47 5.80
C GLN A 53 3.51 -6.52 5.90
N GLY A 54 2.59 -6.76 6.83
CA GLY A 54 1.47 -5.88 7.15
C GLY A 54 1.02 -6.11 8.58
N LEU A 55 0.65 -5.05 9.29
CA LEU A 55 0.30 -5.13 10.71
C LEU A 55 -0.81 -4.13 11.05
N ILE A 56 -1.88 -4.63 11.64
CA ILE A 56 -3.05 -3.83 12.01
C ILE A 56 -3.42 -4.12 13.46
N TYR A 57 -3.67 -3.07 14.23
CA TYR A 57 -4.28 -3.18 15.53
C TYR A 57 -5.79 -2.96 15.45
N GLN A 58 -6.56 -3.90 16.00
CA GLN A 58 -8.01 -3.72 16.16
C GLN A 58 -8.51 -4.48 17.39
N ASP A 59 -9.22 -3.78 18.27
CA ASP A 59 -9.95 -4.34 19.42
C ASP A 59 -9.10 -5.24 20.35
N GLY A 60 -7.85 -4.86 20.63
CA GLY A 60 -6.93 -5.60 21.48
C GLY A 60 -6.14 -6.70 20.78
N PHE A 61 -6.35 -6.89 19.48
CA PHE A 61 -5.67 -7.89 18.68
C PHE A 61 -4.78 -7.24 17.61
N MET A 62 -3.68 -7.92 17.30
CA MET A 62 -2.87 -7.63 16.13
C MET A 62 -3.27 -8.59 15.01
N TYR A 63 -3.57 -8.03 13.85
CA TYR A 63 -3.70 -8.78 12.61
C TYR A 63 -2.43 -8.59 11.80
N GLU A 64 -1.84 -9.67 11.34
CA GLU A 64 -0.52 -9.66 10.72
C GLU A 64 -0.54 -10.42 9.40
N GLY A 65 -0.08 -9.79 8.32
CA GLY A 65 0.31 -10.44 7.09
C GLY A 65 1.80 -10.77 7.11
N THR A 66 2.14 -12.04 6.86
CA THR A 66 3.54 -12.45 6.79
C THR A 66 3.94 -12.83 5.37
N GLY A 67 5.20 -12.55 5.02
CA GLY A 67 5.83 -12.91 3.76
C GLY A 67 6.58 -14.24 3.81
N GLN A 68 7.36 -14.50 2.79
CA GLN A 68 8.16 -15.68 2.47
C GLN A 68 7.38 -16.79 1.74
N TYR A 69 7.98 -17.25 0.64
CA TYR A 69 7.41 -18.38 -0.12
C TYR A 69 7.34 -19.63 0.75
N GLY A 70 6.16 -20.23 0.81
CA GLY A 70 5.89 -21.41 1.64
C GLY A 70 5.59 -21.13 3.11
N GLU A 71 5.77 -19.88 3.58
CA GLU A 71 5.58 -19.50 4.98
C GLU A 71 4.60 -18.33 5.17
N SER A 72 4.14 -17.72 4.07
CA SER A 72 3.22 -16.58 4.10
C SER A 72 1.88 -16.95 4.73
N SER A 73 1.39 -16.07 5.59
CA SER A 73 0.14 -16.30 6.34
C SER A 73 -0.56 -14.99 6.70
N ILE A 74 -1.83 -15.12 7.10
CA ILE A 74 -2.55 -14.12 7.88
C ILE A 74 -2.70 -14.65 9.29
N ARG A 75 -2.43 -13.82 10.29
CA ARG A 75 -2.48 -14.20 11.70
C ARG A 75 -3.35 -13.20 12.48
N LYS A 76 -4.02 -13.73 13.51
CA LYS A 76 -4.62 -12.93 14.58
C LYS A 76 -3.91 -13.27 15.88
N THR A 77 -3.35 -12.26 16.54
CA THR A 77 -2.52 -12.43 17.73
C THR A 77 -3.04 -11.53 18.85
N ASP A 78 -3.13 -12.06 20.05
CA ASP A 78 -3.39 -11.26 21.26
C ASP A 78 -2.20 -10.35 21.50
N MET A 79 -2.44 -9.03 21.51
CA MET A 79 -1.39 -8.03 21.59
C MET A 79 -0.60 -8.11 22.90
N GLN A 80 -1.26 -8.41 24.04
CA GLN A 80 -0.61 -8.37 25.35
C GLN A 80 0.29 -9.57 25.57
N THR A 81 -0.11 -10.73 25.08
CA THR A 81 0.61 -11.99 25.32
C THR A 81 1.47 -12.45 24.16
N GLY A 82 1.29 -11.88 22.95
CA GLY A 82 1.92 -12.35 21.72
C GLY A 82 1.40 -13.72 21.25
N LYS A 83 0.36 -14.24 21.88
CA LYS A 83 -0.20 -15.55 21.53
C LYS A 83 -1.01 -15.47 20.24
N THR A 84 -0.60 -16.25 19.23
CA THR A 84 -1.38 -16.38 18.00
C THR A 84 -2.64 -17.19 18.26
N LEU A 85 -3.80 -16.63 17.92
CA LEU A 85 -5.14 -17.18 18.12
C LEU A 85 -5.68 -17.84 16.86
N SER A 86 -5.35 -17.30 15.70
CA SER A 86 -5.76 -17.83 14.38
C SER A 86 -4.63 -17.65 13.39
N VAL A 87 -4.46 -18.63 12.51
CA VAL A 87 -3.49 -18.59 11.39
C VAL A 87 -4.18 -19.14 10.15
N LEU A 88 -4.03 -18.45 9.04
CA LEU A 88 -4.36 -18.93 7.71
C LEU A 88 -3.10 -18.88 6.85
N ASN A 89 -2.56 -20.02 6.46
CA ASN A 89 -1.47 -20.08 5.49
C ASN A 89 -2.02 -19.87 4.09
N ILE A 90 -1.32 -19.07 3.27
CA ILE A 90 -1.66 -18.89 1.87
C ILE A 90 -0.89 -19.90 0.99
N ASP A 91 -1.19 -19.94 -0.30
CA ASP A 91 -0.50 -20.82 -1.25
C ASP A 91 1.02 -20.62 -1.18
N SER A 92 1.76 -21.72 -1.12
CA SER A 92 3.22 -21.74 -0.98
C SER A 92 3.98 -21.06 -2.12
N GLN A 93 3.34 -20.88 -3.27
CA GLN A 93 3.90 -20.17 -4.43
C GLN A 93 3.71 -18.66 -4.36
N LEU A 94 3.01 -18.16 -3.34
CA LEU A 94 2.74 -16.74 -3.14
C LEU A 94 3.62 -16.18 -2.04
N PHE A 95 4.03 -14.94 -2.23
CA PHE A 95 4.64 -14.12 -1.19
C PHE A 95 3.61 -13.11 -0.71
N GLY A 96 3.10 -13.30 0.51
CA GLY A 96 2.17 -12.38 1.16
C GLY A 96 2.84 -11.05 1.48
N GLU A 97 2.10 -9.98 1.30
CA GLU A 97 2.54 -8.62 1.58
C GLU A 97 1.52 -7.92 2.49
N GLY A 98 1.36 -6.62 2.35
CA GLY A 98 0.48 -5.80 3.18
C GLY A 98 -0.92 -6.36 3.33
N ILE A 99 -1.51 -6.11 4.48
CA ILE A 99 -2.91 -6.39 4.79
C ILE A 99 -3.61 -5.14 5.29
N THR A 100 -4.93 -5.07 5.09
CA THR A 100 -5.76 -4.07 5.75
C THR A 100 -7.13 -4.63 6.10
N ILE A 101 -7.80 -3.99 7.06
CA ILE A 101 -9.19 -4.31 7.40
C ILE A 101 -10.07 -3.17 6.89
N TYR A 102 -11.09 -3.54 6.11
CA TYR A 102 -12.14 -2.64 5.69
C TYR A 102 -13.49 -3.31 5.96
N GLU A 103 -14.32 -2.66 6.75
CA GLU A 103 -15.55 -3.26 7.30
C GLU A 103 -15.23 -4.59 8.04
N ASP A 104 -15.95 -5.65 7.77
CA ASP A 104 -15.76 -6.99 8.36
C ASP A 104 -14.84 -7.90 7.50
N LYS A 105 -13.91 -7.34 6.74
CA LYS A 105 -13.06 -8.09 5.79
C LYS A 105 -11.59 -7.76 5.92
N ILE A 106 -10.74 -8.77 5.72
CA ILE A 106 -9.30 -8.60 5.59
C ILE A 106 -8.95 -8.62 4.10
N TYR A 107 -8.28 -7.58 3.64
CA TYR A 107 -7.68 -7.48 2.31
C TYR A 107 -6.20 -7.79 2.43
N GLN A 108 -5.70 -8.74 1.64
CA GLN A 108 -4.28 -9.08 1.55
C GLN A 108 -3.81 -8.94 0.11
N ILE A 109 -2.66 -8.34 -0.07
CA ILE A 109 -1.96 -8.29 -1.36
C ILE A 109 -0.76 -9.23 -1.38
N THR A 110 -0.23 -9.48 -2.57
CA THR A 110 0.97 -10.32 -2.79
C THR A 110 2.00 -9.53 -3.58
N TRP A 111 3.27 -9.84 -3.38
CA TRP A 111 4.37 -9.14 -4.03
C TRP A 111 4.25 -9.12 -5.57
N ARG A 112 4.76 -10.17 -6.24
CA ARG A 112 4.87 -10.22 -7.71
C ARG A 112 3.74 -10.94 -8.40
N SER A 113 2.95 -11.68 -7.65
CA SER A 113 1.84 -12.46 -8.22
C SER A 113 0.67 -11.60 -8.65
N ARG A 114 0.63 -10.30 -8.26
CA ARG A 114 -0.40 -9.32 -8.65
C ARG A 114 -1.82 -9.80 -8.34
N LYS A 115 -1.92 -10.60 -7.29
CA LYS A 115 -3.15 -11.21 -6.84
C LYS A 115 -3.41 -10.82 -5.40
N GLY A 116 -4.63 -10.39 -5.12
CA GLY A 116 -5.07 -10.11 -3.77
C GLY A 116 -6.22 -11.02 -3.36
N PHE A 117 -6.46 -11.05 -2.08
CA PHE A 117 -7.43 -11.90 -1.43
C PHE A 117 -8.29 -11.09 -0.47
N ILE A 118 -9.55 -11.46 -0.36
CA ILE A 118 -10.50 -10.89 0.59
C ILE A 118 -11.01 -12.05 1.45
N TYR A 119 -10.85 -11.91 2.77
CA TYR A 119 -11.28 -12.91 3.74
C TYR A 119 -12.29 -12.31 4.70
N ASP A 120 -13.20 -13.12 5.21
CA ASP A 120 -14.04 -12.77 6.34
C ASP A 120 -13.17 -12.57 7.59
N LEU A 121 -13.34 -11.45 8.29
CA LEU A 121 -12.52 -11.06 9.44
C LEU A 121 -12.65 -11.99 10.63
N LYS A 122 -13.81 -12.63 10.82
CA LYS A 122 -14.09 -13.48 12.00
C LYS A 122 -13.63 -14.92 11.78
N THR A 123 -13.89 -15.44 10.59
CA THR A 123 -13.67 -16.87 10.26
C THR A 123 -12.38 -17.12 9.52
N PHE A 124 -11.73 -16.11 8.97
CA PHE A 124 -10.56 -16.19 8.08
C PHE A 124 -10.84 -17.01 6.82
N THR A 125 -12.11 -17.14 6.43
CA THR A 125 -12.47 -17.85 5.18
C THR A 125 -12.31 -16.93 3.98
N LEU A 126 -11.73 -17.47 2.90
CA LEU A 126 -11.59 -16.77 1.64
C LEU A 126 -12.97 -16.52 1.02
N GLU A 127 -13.29 -15.25 0.77
CA GLU A 127 -14.55 -14.86 0.11
C GLU A 127 -14.36 -14.58 -1.38
N SER A 128 -13.29 -13.89 -1.75
CA SER A 128 -13.03 -13.54 -3.13
C SER A 128 -11.55 -13.20 -3.38
N THR A 129 -11.21 -13.02 -4.64
CA THR A 129 -9.89 -12.59 -5.09
C THR A 129 -10.01 -11.42 -6.05
N PHE A 130 -8.95 -10.61 -6.12
CA PHE A 130 -8.83 -9.51 -7.08
C PHE A 130 -7.45 -9.51 -7.71
N SER A 131 -7.26 -8.68 -8.73
CA SER A 131 -5.97 -8.52 -9.42
C SER A 131 -5.62 -7.06 -9.59
N TYR A 132 -4.34 -6.75 -9.67
CA TYR A 132 -3.80 -5.43 -9.93
C TYR A 132 -2.59 -5.51 -10.87
N ASN A 133 -2.13 -4.37 -11.42
CA ASN A 133 -1.17 -4.37 -12.53
C ASN A 133 0.28 -4.05 -12.12
N SER A 134 0.55 -3.81 -10.84
CA SER A 134 1.87 -3.53 -10.29
C SER A 134 2.35 -4.66 -9.36
N GLU A 135 3.47 -4.52 -8.71
CA GLU A 135 3.77 -5.26 -7.49
C GLU A 135 2.83 -4.77 -6.38
N GLY A 136 2.60 -5.56 -5.34
CA GLY A 136 1.88 -5.13 -4.15
C GLY A 136 2.85 -5.13 -2.97
N TRP A 137 2.95 -4.00 -2.24
CA TRP A 137 3.84 -3.87 -1.09
C TRP A 137 3.06 -3.58 0.18
N GLY A 138 2.50 -2.40 0.34
CA GLY A 138 1.66 -2.04 1.48
C GLY A 138 0.23 -1.73 1.08
N ILE A 139 -0.70 -1.88 2.01
CA ILE A 139 -2.11 -1.51 1.83
C ILE A 139 -2.71 -1.06 3.15
N THR A 140 -3.44 0.06 3.13
CA THR A 140 -4.16 0.56 4.30
C THR A 140 -5.56 1.04 3.95
N THR A 141 -6.41 1.19 4.95
CA THR A 141 -7.77 1.73 4.82
C THR A 141 -7.77 3.22 5.18
N ALA A 142 -8.34 4.04 4.29
CA ALA A 142 -8.47 5.48 4.46
C ALA A 142 -9.94 5.91 4.29
N GLY A 143 -10.72 5.80 5.36
CA GLY A 143 -12.16 6.11 5.34
C GLY A 143 -12.94 5.13 4.46
N ASP A 144 -13.39 5.58 3.30
CA ASP A 144 -14.24 4.81 2.37
C ASP A 144 -13.48 4.09 1.24
N HIS A 145 -12.16 4.15 1.26
CA HIS A 145 -11.32 3.55 0.22
C HIS A 145 -10.02 2.97 0.78
N LEU A 146 -9.32 2.20 -0.05
CA LEU A 146 -8.00 1.64 0.27
C LEU A 146 -6.90 2.47 -0.37
N ILE A 147 -5.71 2.45 0.22
CA ILE A 147 -4.50 3.02 -0.37
C ILE A 147 -3.46 1.90 -0.46
N MET A 148 -2.88 1.70 -1.64
CA MET A 148 -1.87 0.67 -1.91
C MET A 148 -0.57 1.32 -2.39
N SER A 149 0.57 0.78 -1.97
CA SER A 149 1.90 1.05 -2.50
C SER A 149 2.40 -0.12 -3.34
N ASP A 150 3.40 0.14 -4.20
CA ASP A 150 4.01 -0.85 -5.10
C ASP A 150 5.54 -0.75 -5.14
N GLY A 151 6.14 -0.07 -4.16
CA GLY A 151 7.57 0.20 -4.11
C GLY A 151 8.03 1.38 -4.98
N SER A 152 7.19 1.92 -5.85
CA SER A 152 7.44 3.18 -6.54
C SER A 152 7.11 4.38 -5.64
N ASN A 153 7.22 5.58 -6.19
CA ASN A 153 6.77 6.81 -5.52
C ASN A 153 5.26 7.06 -5.66
N LYS A 154 4.47 6.04 -6.03
CA LYS A 154 3.03 6.15 -6.22
C LYS A 154 2.25 5.52 -5.08
N LEU A 155 1.17 6.18 -4.71
CA LEU A 155 0.11 5.64 -3.88
C LEU A 155 -1.17 5.55 -4.71
N TYR A 156 -1.80 4.38 -4.71
CA TYR A 156 -3.03 4.10 -5.44
C TYR A 156 -4.22 4.12 -4.50
N HIS A 157 -5.12 5.07 -4.67
CA HIS A 157 -6.40 5.08 -3.99
C HIS A 157 -7.36 4.16 -4.75
N ILE A 158 -7.95 3.19 -4.07
CA ILE A 158 -8.64 2.06 -4.68
C ILE A 158 -10.04 1.90 -4.07
N ALA A 159 -11.05 1.65 -4.90
CA ALA A 159 -12.39 1.31 -4.44
C ALA A 159 -12.42 -0.13 -3.89
N PRO A 160 -12.82 -0.37 -2.62
CA PRO A 160 -12.75 -1.69 -2.01
C PRO A 160 -13.60 -2.75 -2.73
N SER A 161 -14.76 -2.36 -3.25
CA SER A 161 -15.72 -3.27 -3.89
C SER A 161 -15.31 -3.76 -5.29
N THR A 162 -14.54 -2.96 -6.04
CA THR A 162 -14.18 -3.26 -7.43
C THR A 162 -12.68 -3.36 -7.67
N PHE A 163 -11.89 -2.92 -6.71
CA PHE A 163 -10.44 -2.75 -6.79
C PHE A 163 -9.97 -1.80 -7.93
N ASN A 164 -10.87 -0.97 -8.43
CA ASN A 164 -10.54 0.04 -9.41
C ASN A 164 -9.76 1.19 -8.79
N ILE A 165 -8.75 1.68 -9.50
CA ILE A 165 -8.00 2.87 -9.10
C ILE A 165 -8.90 4.10 -9.25
N LEU A 166 -9.15 4.78 -8.14
CA LEU A 166 -9.90 6.04 -8.07
C LEU A 166 -8.99 7.23 -8.36
N LYS A 167 -7.73 7.14 -7.89
CA LYS A 167 -6.75 8.22 -7.99
C LYS A 167 -5.35 7.67 -7.78
N GLU A 168 -4.36 8.26 -8.45
CA GLU A 168 -2.94 8.07 -8.19
C GLU A 168 -2.36 9.34 -7.56
N VAL A 169 -1.51 9.18 -6.56
CA VAL A 169 -0.76 10.27 -5.92
C VAL A 169 0.73 9.96 -6.01
N GLU A 170 1.50 10.88 -6.55
CA GLU A 170 2.95 10.78 -6.55
C GLU A 170 3.52 11.46 -5.29
N VAL A 171 4.38 10.75 -4.56
CA VAL A 171 5.04 11.25 -3.35
C VAL A 171 6.38 11.88 -3.73
N TYR A 172 6.59 13.11 -3.29
CA TYR A 172 7.80 13.91 -3.55
C TYR A 172 8.26 14.62 -2.29
N ASP A 173 9.56 14.67 -2.11
CA ASP A 173 10.22 15.61 -1.22
C ASP A 173 10.99 16.68 -2.01
N HIS A 174 11.74 17.55 -1.32
CA HIS A 174 12.55 18.60 -1.92
C HIS A 174 13.70 18.09 -2.80
N ASN A 175 14.11 16.83 -2.65
CA ASN A 175 15.13 16.17 -3.48
C ASN A 175 14.52 15.54 -4.74
N GLY A 176 13.26 15.10 -4.68
CA GLY A 176 12.58 14.46 -5.81
C GLY A 176 11.52 13.44 -5.40
N PRO A 177 11.25 12.45 -6.25
CA PRO A 177 10.33 11.38 -5.92
C PRO A 177 10.86 10.56 -4.73
N VAL A 178 9.96 10.19 -3.83
CA VAL A 178 10.22 9.28 -2.70
C VAL A 178 9.71 7.92 -3.10
N ASP A 179 10.62 7.01 -3.46
CA ASP A 179 10.32 5.64 -3.83
C ASP A 179 10.55 4.65 -2.68
N GLN A 180 10.37 3.36 -2.96
CA GLN A 180 10.41 2.26 -2.00
C GLN A 180 9.37 2.42 -0.86
N LEU A 181 8.23 3.05 -1.20
CA LEU A 181 7.08 3.10 -0.30
C LEU A 181 6.59 1.68 -0.07
N ASN A 182 6.63 1.24 1.17
CA ASN A 182 6.31 -0.13 1.56
C ASN A 182 5.04 -0.14 2.39
N GLU A 183 5.08 -0.71 3.60
CA GLU A 183 3.92 -0.79 4.46
C GLU A 183 3.33 0.59 4.74
N LEU A 184 2.01 0.65 4.82
CA LEU A 184 1.24 1.88 4.94
C LEU A 184 0.33 1.83 6.16
N GLU A 185 0.24 2.97 6.86
CA GLU A 185 -0.75 3.19 7.91
C GLU A 185 -1.40 4.56 7.73
N TYR A 186 -2.71 4.59 7.83
CA TYR A 186 -3.48 5.84 7.78
C TYR A 186 -3.77 6.31 9.21
N VAL A 187 -3.20 7.46 9.58
CA VAL A 187 -3.27 8.04 10.93
C VAL A 187 -4.16 9.28 10.95
#